data_9d3cb6f926d5785549e497f4d450a14a
#
_entry.id   9d3cb6f926d5785549e497f4d450a14a
#
_cell.length_a   1.000
_cell.length_b   1.000
_cell.length_c   1.000
_cell.angle_alpha   90.00
_cell.angle_beta   90.00
_cell.angle_gamma   90.00
#
_symmetry.space_group_name_H-M   'P 1'
#
loop_
_entity.id
_entity.type
_entity.pdbx_description
1 polymer ?
#
loop_
_entity_poly.entity_id
_entity_poly.type
_entity_poly.pdbx_seq_one_letter_code
_entity_poly.pdbx_strand_id
1 'polypeptide(L)'
;GSKRAAGRFWVVKRRRVWYTRRESRKGGDGMRFTKMEGAGNDYIYINGFEDQVDDPAALSVKMSRQHFGCGSDGLILILPSDVADFRMRMFNSDGSESGMCGNGIRCVAKYCHDRGLTDRTEFTVESGGEIKLLRLTLAPDGTTQSVRVDMGAPQLDGAKIPSAAVGCPVIGHTVRAGEHTYALTLVNMGNPHAVCFVSDPDTAPVTTDGPVLEHHADFPERINVEFVKVEDSGHLRMRVWERGTGETLACGTGACAAAVAACLNGLCGRSVAVTLPGGTLQIEWSEEDGHVYLTGPATFVYDGVWLQDDLQK
;
A
#
# COMPACT_ATOMS: atom_id res chain seq x y z
N GLY A 1 49.39 13.52 43.77
CA GLY A 1 49.21 13.63 42.36
C GLY A 1 48.08 12.68 41.87
N SER A 2 46.84 13.20 41.80
CA SER A 2 45.68 12.45 41.36
C SER A 2 45.59 12.52 39.83
N LYS A 3 45.59 11.37 39.14
CA LYS A 3 45.20 11.31 37.74
C LYS A 3 43.74 10.83 37.67
N ARG A 4 42.87 11.75 37.26
CA ARG A 4 41.46 11.46 36.92
C ARG A 4 41.43 10.63 35.62
N ALA A 5 40.76 9.48 35.65
CA ALA A 5 40.45 8.69 34.50
C ALA A 5 39.37 9.38 33.64
N ALA A 6 39.72 9.77 32.44
CA ALA A 6 38.78 10.29 31.45
C ALA A 6 37.96 9.13 30.86
N GLY A 7 36.67 9.08 31.19
CA GLY A 7 35.72 8.19 30.58
C GLY A 7 35.58 8.48 29.09
N ARG A 8 35.84 7.49 28.24
CA ARG A 8 35.59 7.58 26.81
C ARG A 8 34.08 7.41 26.56
N PHE A 9 33.40 8.53 26.32
CA PHE A 9 32.05 8.48 25.73
C PHE A 9 32.17 8.09 24.27
N TRP A 10 31.64 6.93 23.89
CA TRP A 10 31.42 6.58 22.51
C TRP A 10 30.20 7.35 21.99
N VAL A 11 30.45 8.45 21.30
CA VAL A 11 29.42 9.14 20.52
C VAL A 11 29.21 8.32 19.24
N VAL A 12 28.14 7.57 19.18
CA VAL A 12 27.67 6.97 17.91
C VAL A 12 27.21 8.14 17.03
N LYS A 13 28.08 8.58 16.13
CA LYS A 13 27.70 9.51 15.07
C LYS A 13 26.73 8.76 14.13
N ARG A 14 25.41 8.96 14.34
CA ARG A 14 24.43 8.71 13.28
C ARG A 14 24.82 9.65 12.13
N ARG A 15 25.23 9.08 10.98
CA ARG A 15 25.46 9.87 9.77
C ARG A 15 24.13 10.50 9.37
N ARG A 16 23.92 11.76 9.75
CA ARG A 16 22.90 12.61 9.12
C ARG A 16 23.38 12.83 7.70
N VAL A 17 22.64 12.33 6.72
CA VAL A 17 22.80 12.76 5.34
C VAL A 17 22.37 14.22 5.31
N TRP A 18 23.33 15.12 5.19
CA TRP A 18 23.07 16.54 5.04
C TRP A 18 22.65 16.77 3.59
N TYR A 19 21.34 16.79 3.34
CA TYR A 19 20.86 17.43 2.12
C TYR A 19 21.16 18.93 2.27
N THR A 20 22.11 19.42 1.48
CA THR A 20 22.27 20.85 1.29
C THR A 20 20.98 21.35 0.68
N ARG A 21 20.21 22.09 1.48
CA ARG A 21 19.01 22.79 1.04
C ARG A 21 19.44 23.65 -0.16
N ARG A 22 19.13 23.21 -1.37
CA ARG A 22 19.21 24.13 -2.51
C ARG A 22 18.20 25.22 -2.19
N GLU A 23 18.66 26.48 -2.28
CA GLU A 23 17.81 27.64 -2.07
C GLU A 23 16.50 27.44 -2.82
N SER A 24 15.37 27.61 -2.11
CA SER A 24 14.04 27.55 -2.69
C SER A 24 14.03 28.49 -3.91
N ARG A 25 13.84 27.95 -5.11
CA ARG A 25 13.77 28.75 -6.31
C ARG A 25 12.60 29.71 -6.18
N LYS A 26 12.88 31.00 -6.20
CA LYS A 26 11.88 32.06 -6.23
C LYS A 26 11.08 31.93 -7.53
N GLY A 27 9.76 31.91 -7.41
CA GLY A 27 8.68 31.89 -8.36
C GLY A 27 9.03 31.93 -9.87
N GLY A 28 8.52 30.94 -10.60
CA GLY A 28 8.50 30.88 -12.05
C GLY A 28 8.52 29.48 -12.66
N ASP A 29 9.11 28.51 -12.00
CA ASP A 29 9.42 27.19 -12.60
C ASP A 29 8.45 26.08 -12.19
N GLY A 30 7.21 26.32 -11.78
CA GLY A 30 6.23 25.29 -11.42
C GLY A 30 6.72 24.23 -10.42
N MET A 31 5.82 23.42 -9.88
CA MET A 31 6.14 22.34 -8.95
C MET A 31 6.40 21.04 -9.73
N ARG A 32 7.54 20.37 -9.46
CA ARG A 32 7.89 19.11 -10.08
C ARG A 32 7.14 17.95 -9.44
N PHE A 33 6.74 17.01 -10.24
CA PHE A 33 6.13 15.78 -9.80
C PHE A 33 6.54 14.61 -10.68
N THR A 34 6.38 13.41 -10.15
CA THR A 34 6.55 12.15 -10.87
C THR A 34 5.25 11.35 -10.78
N LYS A 35 4.73 10.88 -11.91
CA LYS A 35 3.65 9.90 -11.91
C LYS A 35 4.25 8.50 -11.85
N MET A 36 3.77 7.68 -10.90
CA MET A 36 4.16 6.28 -10.77
C MET A 36 2.93 5.42 -10.55
N GLU A 37 3.06 4.12 -10.85
CA GLU A 37 2.04 3.12 -10.58
C GLU A 37 2.64 1.88 -9.91
N GLY A 38 1.82 1.19 -9.12
CA GLY A 38 2.12 -0.10 -8.53
C GLY A 38 0.94 -1.05 -8.73
N ALA A 39 1.06 -1.97 -9.70
CA ALA A 39 0.00 -2.90 -10.09
C ALA A 39 -1.30 -2.18 -10.51
N GLY A 40 -1.18 -1.11 -11.31
CA GLY A 40 -2.31 -0.34 -11.86
C GLY A 40 -2.92 0.70 -10.91
N ASN A 41 -2.47 0.77 -9.66
CA ASN A 41 -2.85 1.83 -8.73
C ASN A 41 -1.85 2.98 -8.86
N ASP A 42 -2.28 4.16 -9.33
CA ASP A 42 -1.42 5.22 -9.80
C ASP A 42 -1.55 6.51 -8.97
N TYR A 43 -0.41 7.06 -8.58
CA TYR A 43 -0.33 8.29 -7.79
C TYR A 43 0.64 9.30 -8.41
N ILE A 44 0.46 10.56 -8.02
CA ILE A 44 1.39 11.64 -8.25
C ILE A 44 2.31 11.74 -7.03
N TYR A 45 3.62 11.70 -7.26
CA TYR A 45 4.64 11.75 -6.21
C TYR A 45 5.35 13.09 -6.23
N ILE A 46 5.43 13.75 -5.08
CA ILE A 46 6.17 15.00 -4.90
C ILE A 46 7.29 14.79 -3.89
N ASN A 47 8.49 15.19 -4.30
CA ASN A 47 9.67 15.17 -3.43
C ASN A 47 9.64 16.37 -2.48
N GLY A 48 9.13 16.19 -1.27
CA GLY A 48 9.05 17.22 -0.24
C GLY A 48 10.40 17.66 0.36
N PHE A 49 11.52 17.05 -0.07
CA PHE A 49 12.86 17.56 0.22
C PHE A 49 13.23 18.74 -0.70
N GLU A 50 12.56 18.86 -1.84
CA GLU A 50 12.83 19.89 -2.86
C GLU A 50 11.68 20.88 -3.02
N ASP A 51 10.44 20.37 -3.02
CA ASP A 51 9.23 21.16 -3.27
C ASP A 51 8.31 21.13 -2.02
N GLN A 52 7.94 22.30 -1.51
CA GLN A 52 7.00 22.41 -0.38
C GLN A 52 5.57 22.50 -0.90
N VAL A 53 4.66 21.75 -0.28
CA VAL A 53 3.22 21.75 -0.58
C VAL A 53 2.48 22.26 0.66
N ASP A 54 1.85 23.44 0.54
CA ASP A 54 1.14 24.07 1.66
C ASP A 54 -0.20 23.38 1.94
N ASP A 55 -0.96 23.05 0.88
CA ASP A 55 -2.26 22.35 0.97
C ASP A 55 -2.26 21.12 0.07
N PRO A 56 -1.75 19.97 0.57
CA PRO A 56 -1.69 18.75 -0.23
C PRO A 56 -3.06 18.14 -0.51
N ALA A 57 -4.07 18.37 0.34
CA ALA A 57 -5.43 17.88 0.12
C ALA A 57 -6.08 18.56 -1.10
N ALA A 58 -6.05 19.90 -1.13
CA ALA A 58 -6.56 20.66 -2.28
C ALA A 58 -5.76 20.39 -3.56
N LEU A 59 -4.44 20.20 -3.44
CA LEU A 59 -3.59 19.86 -4.57
C LEU A 59 -3.93 18.47 -5.13
N SER A 60 -4.15 17.48 -4.27
CA SER A 60 -4.55 16.14 -4.68
C SER A 60 -5.84 16.18 -5.51
N VAL A 61 -6.87 16.88 -5.03
CA VAL A 61 -8.13 17.04 -5.76
C VAL A 61 -7.92 17.63 -7.15
N LYS A 62 -7.07 18.66 -7.27
CA LYS A 62 -6.82 19.33 -8.57
C LYS A 62 -6.03 18.43 -9.52
N MET A 63 -4.91 17.87 -9.06
CA MET A 63 -4.02 17.07 -9.91
C MET A 63 -4.65 15.74 -10.31
N SER A 64 -5.46 15.13 -9.44
CA SER A 64 -6.10 13.83 -9.70
C SER A 64 -7.28 13.91 -10.67
N ARG A 65 -7.82 15.11 -10.96
CA ARG A 65 -8.95 15.25 -11.88
C ARG A 65 -8.58 14.76 -13.27
N GLN A 66 -9.32 13.73 -13.72
CA GLN A 66 -9.22 13.25 -15.10
C GLN A 66 -9.63 14.36 -16.08
N HIS A 67 -8.96 14.50 -17.20
CA HIS A 67 -9.18 15.51 -18.25
C HIS A 67 -8.77 16.96 -17.90
N PHE A 68 -8.67 17.32 -16.62
CA PHE A 68 -8.37 18.70 -16.19
C PHE A 68 -7.09 18.81 -15.37
N GLY A 69 -6.59 17.72 -14.84
CA GLY A 69 -5.32 17.56 -14.15
C GLY A 69 -4.46 16.50 -14.82
N CYS A 70 -3.61 15.85 -14.02
CA CYS A 70 -2.78 14.73 -14.48
C CYS A 70 -3.57 13.41 -14.55
N GLY A 71 -4.69 13.32 -13.81
CA GLY A 71 -5.44 12.10 -13.60
C GLY A 71 -4.66 11.09 -12.75
N SER A 72 -5.19 10.69 -11.60
CA SER A 72 -4.56 9.70 -10.70
C SER A 72 -5.54 9.29 -9.60
N ASP A 73 -5.21 8.23 -8.86
CA ASP A 73 -5.92 7.83 -7.65
C ASP A 73 -5.67 8.79 -6.47
N GLY A 74 -4.63 9.63 -6.57
CA GLY A 74 -4.30 10.63 -5.56
C GLY A 74 -2.88 11.16 -5.66
N LEU A 75 -2.40 11.70 -4.53
CA LEU A 75 -1.10 12.36 -4.39
C LEU A 75 -0.36 11.79 -3.19
N ILE A 76 0.94 11.55 -3.34
CA ILE A 76 1.84 11.09 -2.29
C ILE A 76 2.99 12.09 -2.13
N LEU A 77 3.22 12.53 -0.89
CA LEU A 77 4.38 13.31 -0.51
C LEU A 77 5.45 12.40 0.09
N ILE A 78 6.69 12.54 -0.39
CA ILE A 78 7.89 11.92 0.18
C ILE A 78 8.60 12.96 1.02
N LEU A 79 8.64 12.75 2.34
CA LEU A 79 9.06 13.74 3.34
C LEU A 79 10.18 13.20 4.23
N PRO A 80 10.94 14.09 4.91
CA PRO A 80 11.79 13.66 6.00
C PRO A 80 10.96 13.11 7.17
N SER A 81 11.53 12.19 7.96
CA SER A 81 10.94 11.63 9.17
C SER A 81 11.90 11.77 10.34
N ASP A 82 11.36 11.97 11.55
CA ASP A 82 12.14 11.96 12.78
C ASP A 82 12.31 10.55 13.37
N VAL A 83 11.51 9.59 12.91
CA VAL A 83 11.41 8.23 13.47
C VAL A 83 11.76 7.12 12.47
N ALA A 84 11.78 7.42 11.17
CA ALA A 84 12.12 6.51 10.09
C ALA A 84 13.13 7.15 9.12
N ASP A 85 13.55 6.43 8.07
CA ASP A 85 14.43 7.01 7.04
C ASP A 85 13.67 8.04 6.19
N PHE A 86 12.40 7.75 5.88
CA PHE A 86 11.49 8.63 5.12
C PHE A 86 10.10 8.61 5.73
N ARG A 87 9.27 9.59 5.34
CA ARG A 87 7.84 9.64 5.64
C ARG A 87 7.04 9.75 4.37
N MET A 88 5.99 8.93 4.27
CA MET A 88 4.96 9.02 3.24
C MET A 88 3.70 9.65 3.83
N ARG A 89 3.14 10.67 3.16
CA ARG A 89 1.77 11.12 3.36
C ARG A 89 1.01 10.93 2.07
N MET A 90 -0.18 10.33 2.16
CA MET A 90 -0.99 9.99 1.01
C MET A 90 -2.35 10.66 1.09
N PHE A 91 -2.76 11.25 -0.02
CA PHE A 91 -4.06 11.92 -0.18
C PHE A 91 -4.78 11.28 -1.36
N ASN A 92 -6.01 10.82 -1.13
CA ASN A 92 -6.88 10.30 -2.17
C ASN A 92 -7.29 11.40 -3.17
N SER A 93 -7.88 11.02 -4.29
CA SER A 93 -8.35 11.98 -5.31
C SER A 93 -9.45 12.92 -4.82
N ASP A 94 -10.13 12.61 -3.72
CA ASP A 94 -11.11 13.47 -3.04
C ASP A 94 -10.48 14.43 -2.01
N GLY A 95 -9.16 14.33 -1.79
CA GLY A 95 -8.40 15.12 -0.83
C GLY A 95 -8.34 14.53 0.58
N SER A 96 -9.02 13.44 0.86
CA SER A 96 -8.92 12.76 2.16
C SER A 96 -7.52 12.16 2.35
N GLU A 97 -6.93 12.33 3.55
CA GLU A 97 -5.65 11.71 3.89
C GLU A 97 -5.86 10.25 4.31
N SER A 98 -5.10 9.33 3.74
CA SER A 98 -5.13 7.91 4.05
C SER A 98 -3.84 7.46 4.74
N GLY A 99 -3.96 6.47 5.64
CA GLY A 99 -2.83 6.02 6.46
C GLY A 99 -1.82 5.16 5.72
N MET A 100 -2.27 4.26 4.85
CA MET A 100 -1.41 3.26 4.21
C MET A 100 -1.93 2.85 2.83
N CYS A 101 -1.02 2.71 1.88
CA CYS A 101 -1.24 2.08 0.59
C CYS A 101 -0.03 1.20 0.25
N GLY A 102 -0.24 -0.12 0.20
CA GLY A 102 0.81 -1.08 -0.13
C GLY A 102 1.41 -0.87 -1.52
N ASN A 103 0.62 -0.39 -2.49
CA ASN A 103 1.09 -0.04 -3.82
C ASN A 103 1.89 1.26 -3.80
N GLY A 104 1.35 2.29 -3.15
CA GLY A 104 2.00 3.60 -3.03
C GLY A 104 3.36 3.54 -2.32
N ILE A 105 3.48 2.79 -1.24
CA ILE A 105 4.73 2.70 -0.48
C ILE A 105 5.85 1.99 -1.26
N ARG A 106 5.51 1.04 -2.17
CA ARG A 106 6.51 0.43 -3.06
C ARG A 106 7.08 1.45 -4.04
N CYS A 107 6.21 2.31 -4.58
CA CYS A 107 6.64 3.41 -5.45
C CYS A 107 7.50 4.43 -4.70
N VAL A 108 7.17 4.75 -3.43
CA VAL A 108 8.05 5.58 -2.58
C VAL A 108 9.43 4.95 -2.43
N ALA A 109 9.50 3.64 -2.18
CA ALA A 109 10.77 2.95 -2.03
C ALA A 109 11.62 3.02 -3.30
N LYS A 110 11.02 2.72 -4.45
CA LYS A 110 11.69 2.84 -5.76
C LYS A 110 12.11 4.28 -6.03
N TYR A 111 11.26 5.25 -5.75
CA TYR A 111 11.58 6.67 -5.93
C TYR A 111 12.80 7.05 -5.10
N CYS A 112 12.80 6.73 -3.81
CA CYS A 112 13.90 7.09 -2.91
C CYS A 112 15.25 6.54 -3.36
N HIS A 113 15.27 5.29 -3.81
CA HIS A 113 16.50 4.65 -4.28
C HIS A 113 16.90 5.16 -5.68
N ASP A 114 16.05 5.04 -6.67
CA ASP A 114 16.40 5.28 -8.07
C ASP A 114 16.59 6.78 -8.37
N ARG A 115 16.06 7.70 -7.53
CA ARG A 115 16.29 9.16 -7.59
C ARG A 115 17.43 9.62 -6.67
N GLY A 116 18.13 8.69 -6.01
CA GLY A 116 19.33 8.99 -5.22
C GLY A 116 19.06 9.67 -3.89
N LEU A 117 17.86 9.55 -3.32
CA LEU A 117 17.58 9.98 -1.93
C LEU A 117 18.24 9.03 -0.92
N THR A 118 18.50 7.78 -1.30
CA THR A 118 19.27 6.80 -0.55
C THR A 118 19.99 5.83 -1.50
N ASP A 119 21.12 5.28 -1.06
CA ASP A 119 21.85 4.19 -1.71
C ASP A 119 21.55 2.81 -1.06
N ARG A 120 20.70 2.79 -0.03
CA ARG A 120 20.36 1.59 0.73
C ARG A 120 19.26 0.81 0.01
N THR A 121 19.40 -0.52 0.01
CA THR A 121 18.37 -1.45 -0.49
C THR A 121 17.41 -1.92 0.62
N GLU A 122 17.67 -1.52 1.87
CA GLU A 122 16.79 -1.77 3.01
C GLU A 122 16.70 -0.50 3.85
N PHE A 123 15.48 -0.02 4.06
CA PHE A 123 15.19 1.19 4.83
C PHE A 123 13.73 1.23 5.29
N THR A 124 13.43 2.19 6.15
CA THR A 124 12.11 2.33 6.77
C THR A 124 11.36 3.55 6.25
N VAL A 125 10.03 3.40 6.13
CA VAL A 125 9.12 4.50 5.78
C VAL A 125 8.01 4.60 6.81
N GLU A 126 7.86 5.78 7.40
CA GLU A 126 6.71 6.13 8.24
C GLU A 126 5.50 6.42 7.36
N SER A 127 4.36 5.76 7.63
CA SER A 127 3.09 5.98 6.94
C SER A 127 1.93 5.72 7.90
N GLY A 128 1.00 6.66 8.03
CA GLY A 128 -0.18 6.52 8.88
C GLY A 128 0.11 6.25 10.36
N GLY A 129 1.26 6.70 10.87
CA GLY A 129 1.69 6.45 12.24
C GLY A 129 2.41 5.11 12.47
N GLU A 130 2.55 4.30 11.44
CA GLU A 130 3.31 3.04 11.47
C GLU A 130 4.65 3.18 10.74
N ILE A 131 5.63 2.36 11.12
CA ILE A 131 6.92 2.26 10.43
C ILE A 131 6.95 0.95 9.67
N LYS A 132 7.10 1.02 8.34
CA LYS A 132 7.21 -0.15 7.46
C LYS A 132 8.66 -0.34 7.03
N LEU A 133 9.14 -1.59 7.15
CA LEU A 133 10.44 -2.00 6.61
C LEU A 133 10.27 -2.41 5.16
N LEU A 134 11.10 -1.83 4.29
CA LEU A 134 11.09 -2.07 2.85
C LEU A 134 12.43 -2.66 2.43
N ARG A 135 12.39 -3.69 1.57
CA ARG A 135 13.56 -4.30 0.96
C ARG A 135 13.43 -4.28 -0.55
N LEU A 136 14.47 -3.77 -1.22
CA LEU A 136 14.50 -3.64 -2.67
C LEU A 136 15.31 -4.79 -3.27
N THR A 137 14.78 -5.35 -4.36
CA THR A 137 15.56 -6.17 -5.27
C THR A 137 15.96 -5.31 -6.45
N LEU A 138 17.26 -5.26 -6.76
CA LEU A 138 17.76 -4.45 -7.86
C LEU A 138 17.92 -5.29 -9.14
N ALA A 139 17.65 -4.65 -10.25
CA ALA A 139 17.99 -5.16 -11.58
C ALA A 139 19.51 -5.02 -11.85
N PRO A 140 20.06 -5.68 -12.89
CA PRO A 140 21.48 -5.60 -13.22
C PRO A 140 22.02 -4.21 -13.50
N ASP A 141 21.17 -3.27 -13.90
CA ASP A 141 21.50 -1.86 -14.13
C ASP A 141 21.46 -1.00 -12.85
N GLY A 142 21.19 -1.62 -11.70
CA GLY A 142 21.11 -0.96 -10.40
C GLY A 142 19.79 -0.30 -10.09
N THR A 143 18.80 -0.34 -10.98
CA THR A 143 17.45 0.19 -10.71
C THR A 143 16.62 -0.79 -9.90
N THR A 144 15.62 -0.30 -9.18
CA THR A 144 14.71 -1.14 -8.38
C THR A 144 13.79 -1.96 -9.29
N GLN A 145 13.91 -3.29 -9.21
CA GLN A 145 13.08 -4.25 -9.93
C GLN A 145 11.78 -4.55 -9.18
N SER A 146 11.87 -4.81 -7.88
CA SER A 146 10.73 -5.08 -7.02
C SER A 146 10.97 -4.60 -5.59
N VAL A 147 9.88 -4.42 -4.85
CA VAL A 147 9.93 -3.98 -3.45
C VAL A 147 9.15 -4.97 -2.59
N ARG A 148 9.80 -5.48 -1.54
CA ARG A 148 9.20 -6.29 -0.49
C ARG A 148 8.83 -5.39 0.68
N VAL A 149 7.58 -5.49 1.13
CA VAL A 149 6.99 -4.70 2.23
C VAL A 149 6.57 -5.66 3.33
N ASP A 150 6.96 -5.37 4.56
CA ASP A 150 6.41 -6.04 5.75
C ASP A 150 5.02 -5.45 6.04
N MET A 151 3.98 -6.25 5.82
CA MET A 151 2.58 -5.88 6.02
C MET A 151 2.11 -6.11 7.46
N GLY A 152 2.94 -6.77 8.30
CA GLY A 152 2.62 -7.15 9.67
C GLY A 152 1.87 -8.48 9.76
N ALA A 153 1.51 -8.87 10.98
CA ALA A 153 0.78 -10.10 11.24
C ALA A 153 -0.73 -9.94 10.97
N PRO A 154 -1.39 -10.93 10.33
CA PRO A 154 -2.82 -10.88 10.10
C PRO A 154 -3.58 -11.05 11.42
N GLN A 155 -4.64 -10.25 11.62
CA GLN A 155 -5.59 -10.50 12.70
C GLN A 155 -6.66 -11.48 12.23
N LEU A 156 -6.79 -12.62 12.91
CA LEU A 156 -7.67 -13.73 12.53
C LEU A 156 -8.81 -13.96 13.53
N ASP A 157 -8.76 -13.32 14.69
CA ASP A 157 -9.78 -13.42 15.73
C ASP A 157 -11.01 -12.58 15.34
N GLY A 158 -12.15 -13.24 15.12
CA GLY A 158 -13.41 -12.60 14.76
C GLY A 158 -13.86 -11.53 15.74
N ALA A 159 -13.53 -11.66 17.02
CA ALA A 159 -13.84 -10.66 18.03
C ALA A 159 -13.06 -9.34 17.84
N LYS A 160 -11.96 -9.36 17.05
CA LYS A 160 -11.11 -8.22 16.75
C LYS A 160 -11.23 -7.73 15.29
N ILE A 161 -12.04 -8.44 14.50
CA ILE A 161 -12.44 -8.00 13.16
C ILE A 161 -13.81 -7.34 13.34
N PRO A 162 -14.09 -6.15 12.77
CA PRO A 162 -15.39 -5.50 12.88
C PRO A 162 -16.48 -6.31 12.15
N SER A 163 -16.90 -7.42 12.73
CA SER A 163 -17.88 -8.35 12.17
C SER A 163 -18.71 -9.04 13.27
N ALA A 164 -19.88 -9.57 12.91
CA ALA A 164 -20.69 -10.41 13.78
C ALA A 164 -20.18 -11.87 13.84
N ALA A 165 -19.15 -12.21 13.07
CA ALA A 165 -18.61 -13.56 13.01
C ALA A 165 -17.85 -13.92 14.29
N VAL A 166 -17.96 -15.17 14.72
CA VAL A 166 -17.29 -15.73 15.90
C VAL A 166 -16.30 -16.81 15.46
N GLY A 167 -15.13 -16.80 16.06
CA GLY A 167 -14.09 -17.81 15.80
C GLY A 167 -12.69 -17.20 15.71
N CYS A 168 -11.68 -18.06 15.84
CA CYS A 168 -10.28 -17.70 15.64
C CYS A 168 -9.50 -18.91 15.10
N PRO A 169 -9.20 -18.97 13.79
CA PRO A 169 -9.63 -18.08 12.71
C PRO A 169 -11.13 -18.19 12.36
N VAL A 170 -11.67 -17.16 11.67
CA VAL A 170 -13.04 -17.21 11.12
C VAL A 170 -12.96 -17.79 9.72
N ILE A 171 -13.46 -19.03 9.54
CA ILE A 171 -13.48 -19.75 8.27
C ILE A 171 -14.91 -20.21 8.00
N GLY A 172 -15.41 -19.97 6.78
CA GLY A 172 -16.72 -20.44 6.34
C GLY A 172 -17.90 -19.67 6.92
N HIS A 173 -17.70 -18.41 7.35
CA HIS A 173 -18.81 -17.54 7.77
C HIS A 173 -19.78 -17.33 6.61
N THR A 174 -21.03 -17.77 6.77
CA THR A 174 -21.99 -17.80 5.67
C THR A 174 -22.79 -16.50 5.62
N VAL A 175 -22.72 -15.82 4.47
CA VAL A 175 -23.43 -14.57 4.19
C VAL A 175 -24.18 -14.66 2.86
N ARG A 176 -25.38 -14.07 2.80
CA ARG A 176 -26.17 -14.05 1.58
C ARG A 176 -26.11 -12.67 0.93
N ALA A 177 -25.83 -12.65 -0.39
CA ALA A 177 -25.90 -11.46 -1.22
C ALA A 177 -26.76 -11.76 -2.46
N GLY A 178 -27.91 -11.13 -2.55
CA GLY A 178 -28.87 -11.41 -3.62
C GLY A 178 -29.34 -12.87 -3.63
N GLU A 179 -29.11 -13.54 -4.74
CA GLU A 179 -29.43 -14.96 -4.91
C GLU A 179 -28.28 -15.90 -4.52
N HIS A 180 -27.09 -15.34 -4.26
CA HIS A 180 -25.90 -16.10 -3.94
C HIS A 180 -25.66 -16.20 -2.42
N THR A 181 -25.03 -17.30 -2.03
CA THR A 181 -24.58 -17.53 -0.65
C THR A 181 -23.08 -17.77 -0.68
N TYR A 182 -22.35 -17.02 0.13
CA TYR A 182 -20.89 -17.05 0.23
C TYR A 182 -20.42 -17.61 1.55
N ALA A 183 -19.44 -18.49 1.52
CA ALA A 183 -18.67 -18.92 2.68
C ALA A 183 -17.40 -18.06 2.76
N LEU A 184 -17.35 -17.16 3.72
CA LEU A 184 -16.31 -16.16 3.86
C LEU A 184 -15.24 -16.57 4.85
N THR A 185 -13.98 -16.35 4.52
CA THR A 185 -12.87 -16.36 5.48
C THR A 185 -12.49 -14.92 5.80
N LEU A 186 -12.51 -14.54 7.08
CA LEU A 186 -12.26 -13.16 7.48
C LEU A 186 -10.81 -12.97 7.90
N VAL A 187 -10.17 -11.94 7.37
CA VAL A 187 -8.79 -11.56 7.68
C VAL A 187 -8.72 -10.05 7.83
N ASN A 188 -8.00 -9.54 8.85
CA ASN A 188 -7.73 -8.11 8.95
C ASN A 188 -6.23 -7.88 8.80
N MET A 189 -5.87 -7.07 7.81
CA MET A 189 -4.49 -6.65 7.47
C MET A 189 -4.22 -5.18 7.81
N GLY A 190 -4.88 -4.65 8.89
CA GLY A 190 -4.98 -3.24 9.20
C GLY A 190 -6.30 -2.64 8.73
N ASN A 191 -6.96 -3.31 7.80
CA ASN A 191 -8.34 -3.11 7.37
C ASN A 191 -9.02 -4.49 7.17
N PRO A 192 -10.36 -4.58 7.34
CA PRO A 192 -11.07 -5.87 7.29
C PRO A 192 -11.30 -6.36 5.86
N HIS A 193 -11.12 -7.66 5.66
CA HIS A 193 -11.31 -8.36 4.39
C HIS A 193 -12.20 -9.60 4.57
N ALA A 194 -13.10 -9.84 3.63
CA ALA A 194 -13.94 -11.01 3.49
C ALA A 194 -13.59 -11.74 2.19
N VAL A 195 -12.91 -12.87 2.32
CA VAL A 195 -12.42 -13.65 1.18
C VAL A 195 -13.39 -14.77 0.88
N CYS A 196 -13.93 -14.80 -0.35
CA CYS A 196 -14.71 -15.92 -0.87
C CYS A 196 -13.99 -16.60 -2.05
N PHE A 197 -14.06 -17.93 -2.07
CA PHE A 197 -13.49 -18.71 -3.17
C PHE A 197 -14.58 -18.98 -4.22
N VAL A 198 -14.26 -18.62 -5.47
CA VAL A 198 -15.17 -18.71 -6.62
C VAL A 198 -14.55 -19.55 -7.73
N SER A 199 -15.38 -20.07 -8.63
CA SER A 199 -14.90 -20.84 -9.78
C SER A 199 -14.13 -19.98 -10.78
N ASP A 200 -14.57 -18.74 -10.98
CA ASP A 200 -13.94 -17.79 -11.89
C ASP A 200 -14.26 -16.32 -11.47
N PRO A 201 -13.23 -15.53 -11.07
CA PRO A 201 -13.44 -14.13 -10.72
C PRO A 201 -13.96 -13.28 -11.89
N ASP A 202 -13.64 -13.62 -13.14
CA ASP A 202 -14.05 -12.83 -14.30
C ASP A 202 -15.57 -12.89 -14.53
N THR A 203 -16.20 -14.00 -14.13
CA THR A 203 -17.65 -14.19 -14.21
C THR A 203 -18.37 -13.99 -12.88
N ALA A 204 -17.62 -13.81 -11.77
CA ALA A 204 -18.19 -13.55 -10.46
C ALA A 204 -18.92 -12.19 -10.45
N PRO A 205 -20.05 -12.08 -9.73
CA PRO A 205 -20.86 -10.86 -9.68
C PRO A 205 -20.27 -9.80 -8.75
N VAL A 206 -18.99 -9.41 -8.98
CA VAL A 206 -18.23 -8.50 -8.10
C VAL A 206 -18.94 -7.16 -7.94
N THR A 207 -19.46 -6.58 -9.02
CA THR A 207 -20.09 -5.26 -9.02
C THR A 207 -21.54 -5.26 -8.53
N THR A 208 -22.19 -6.42 -8.43
CA THR A 208 -23.56 -6.56 -7.91
C THR A 208 -23.60 -7.08 -6.49
N ASP A 209 -22.82 -8.10 -6.18
CA ASP A 209 -22.77 -8.73 -4.86
C ASP A 209 -21.76 -8.06 -3.92
N GLY A 210 -20.67 -7.51 -4.48
CA GLY A 210 -19.65 -6.78 -3.71
C GLY A 210 -20.23 -5.68 -2.83
N PRO A 211 -21.02 -4.73 -3.38
CA PRO A 211 -21.66 -3.68 -2.55
C PRO A 211 -22.65 -4.22 -1.52
N VAL A 212 -23.33 -5.34 -1.81
CA VAL A 212 -24.25 -5.98 -0.84
C VAL A 212 -23.46 -6.60 0.31
N LEU A 213 -22.36 -7.28 0.01
CA LEU A 213 -21.47 -7.85 1.02
C LEU A 213 -20.76 -6.76 1.84
N GLU A 214 -20.24 -5.72 1.18
CA GLU A 214 -19.61 -4.59 1.86
C GLU A 214 -20.50 -4.00 2.96
N HIS A 215 -21.80 -3.84 2.66
CA HIS A 215 -22.80 -3.19 3.55
C HIS A 215 -23.64 -4.20 4.33
N HIS A 216 -23.29 -5.49 4.34
CA HIS A 216 -24.06 -6.51 5.06
C HIS A 216 -24.11 -6.22 6.55
N ALA A 217 -25.23 -6.56 7.20
CA ALA A 217 -25.44 -6.30 8.63
C ALA A 217 -24.37 -6.94 9.55
N ASP A 218 -23.74 -8.02 9.09
CA ASP A 218 -22.65 -8.69 9.81
C ASP A 218 -21.35 -7.85 9.81
N PHE A 219 -21.24 -6.80 8.99
CA PHE A 219 -20.06 -5.94 8.87
C PHE A 219 -20.39 -4.48 9.18
N PRO A 220 -20.56 -4.12 10.47
CA PRO A 220 -21.04 -2.78 10.86
C PRO A 220 -20.12 -1.63 10.44
N GLU A 221 -18.83 -1.88 10.26
CA GLU A 221 -17.84 -0.92 9.76
C GLU A 221 -17.53 -1.10 8.28
N ARG A 222 -18.37 -1.90 7.56
CA ARG A 222 -18.14 -2.35 6.18
C ARG A 222 -16.88 -3.21 6.05
N ILE A 223 -16.69 -3.84 4.89
CA ILE A 223 -15.60 -4.77 4.63
C ILE A 223 -15.17 -4.72 3.17
N ASN A 224 -13.89 -4.97 2.89
CA ASN A 224 -13.42 -5.29 1.55
C ASN A 224 -13.79 -6.72 1.21
N VAL A 225 -14.12 -7.01 -0.05
CA VAL A 225 -14.57 -8.35 -0.47
C VAL A 225 -13.70 -8.85 -1.62
N GLU A 226 -13.02 -9.97 -1.41
CA GLU A 226 -12.14 -10.60 -2.38
C GLU A 226 -12.82 -11.85 -2.98
N PHE A 227 -13.01 -11.84 -4.30
CA PHE A 227 -13.49 -12.99 -5.10
C PHE A 227 -12.26 -13.70 -5.67
N VAL A 228 -11.92 -14.86 -5.11
CA VAL A 228 -10.64 -15.53 -5.35
C VAL A 228 -10.83 -16.88 -5.99
N LYS A 229 -10.07 -17.15 -7.05
CA LYS A 229 -9.90 -18.48 -7.63
C LYS A 229 -8.53 -19.02 -7.27
N VAL A 230 -8.48 -20.26 -6.83
CA VAL A 230 -7.24 -21.03 -6.69
C VAL A 230 -6.94 -21.66 -8.04
N GLU A 231 -5.91 -21.18 -8.74
CA GLU A 231 -5.47 -21.75 -10.01
C GLU A 231 -4.64 -23.01 -9.77
N ASP A 232 -3.74 -22.98 -8.80
CA ASP A 232 -2.96 -24.09 -8.28
C ASP A 232 -2.44 -23.76 -6.85
N SER A 233 -1.62 -24.64 -6.28
CA SER A 233 -1.09 -24.47 -4.92
C SER A 233 -0.14 -23.27 -4.74
N GLY A 234 0.31 -22.64 -5.82
CA GLY A 234 1.21 -21.48 -5.83
C GLY A 234 0.60 -20.22 -6.47
N HIS A 235 -0.62 -20.32 -7.05
CA HIS A 235 -1.21 -19.22 -7.80
C HIS A 235 -2.68 -19.00 -7.45
N LEU A 236 -3.00 -17.76 -7.13
CA LEU A 236 -4.35 -17.26 -6.93
C LEU A 236 -4.65 -16.19 -7.99
N ARG A 237 -5.90 -16.11 -8.42
CA ARG A 237 -6.43 -15.02 -9.24
C ARG A 237 -7.61 -14.39 -8.53
N MET A 238 -7.65 -13.05 -8.45
CA MET A 238 -8.70 -12.37 -7.69
C MET A 238 -9.18 -11.09 -8.36
N ARG A 239 -10.42 -10.74 -8.04
CA ARG A 239 -10.99 -9.40 -8.17
C ARG A 239 -11.46 -8.96 -6.79
N VAL A 240 -11.47 -7.65 -6.57
CA VAL A 240 -11.79 -7.07 -5.26
C VAL A 240 -12.83 -5.96 -5.39
N TRP A 241 -13.77 -5.94 -4.45
CA TRP A 241 -14.62 -4.80 -4.15
C TRP A 241 -14.10 -4.14 -2.88
N GLU A 242 -13.47 -2.97 -3.02
CA GLU A 242 -12.89 -2.26 -1.88
C GLU A 242 -13.92 -1.41 -1.14
N ARG A 243 -13.82 -1.43 0.18
CA ARG A 243 -14.65 -0.67 1.10
C ARG A 243 -14.61 0.83 0.78
N GLY A 244 -15.76 1.40 0.38
CA GLY A 244 -15.92 2.82 0.08
C GLY A 244 -15.41 3.28 -1.28
N THR A 245 -14.73 2.40 -2.04
CA THR A 245 -14.13 2.75 -3.34
C THR A 245 -14.78 1.99 -4.50
N GLY A 246 -15.23 0.74 -4.23
CA GLY A 246 -15.77 -0.13 -5.26
C GLY A 246 -14.70 -1.05 -5.87
N GLU A 247 -14.94 -1.55 -7.08
CA GLU A 247 -13.97 -2.41 -7.76
C GLU A 247 -12.74 -1.62 -8.20
N THR A 248 -11.55 -2.13 -7.85
CA THR A 248 -10.25 -1.56 -8.20
C THR A 248 -9.38 -2.57 -8.94
N LEU A 249 -8.32 -2.07 -9.60
CA LEU A 249 -7.40 -2.93 -10.34
C LEU A 249 -6.45 -3.71 -9.43
N ALA A 250 -6.16 -3.19 -8.21
CA ALA A 250 -5.27 -3.85 -7.26
C ALA A 250 -5.47 -3.36 -5.83
N CYS A 251 -5.63 -4.32 -4.91
CA CYS A 251 -5.64 -4.09 -3.46
C CYS A 251 -4.53 -4.92 -2.81
N GLY A 252 -3.50 -4.25 -2.28
CA GLY A 252 -2.35 -4.93 -1.67
C GLY A 252 -2.71 -5.71 -0.41
N THR A 253 -3.51 -5.12 0.50
CA THR A 253 -4.01 -5.78 1.72
C THR A 253 -4.98 -6.89 1.39
N GLY A 254 -5.81 -6.71 0.34
CA GLY A 254 -6.70 -7.75 -0.17
C GLY A 254 -5.94 -8.97 -0.72
N ALA A 255 -4.85 -8.75 -1.45
CA ALA A 255 -3.98 -9.84 -1.91
C ALA A 255 -3.34 -10.61 -0.74
N CYS A 256 -2.90 -9.89 0.32
CA CYS A 256 -2.41 -10.50 1.54
C CYS A 256 -3.51 -11.32 2.24
N ALA A 257 -4.70 -10.77 2.37
CA ALA A 257 -5.85 -11.46 2.98
C ALA A 257 -6.25 -12.71 2.18
N ALA A 258 -6.27 -12.63 0.85
CA ALA A 258 -6.56 -13.76 -0.04
C ALA A 258 -5.56 -14.91 0.13
N ALA A 259 -4.25 -14.60 0.21
CA ALA A 259 -3.21 -15.59 0.42
C ALA A 259 -3.33 -16.26 1.81
N VAL A 260 -3.54 -15.48 2.87
CA VAL A 260 -3.76 -15.98 4.23
C VAL A 260 -5.01 -16.85 4.29
N ALA A 261 -6.13 -16.40 3.72
CA ALA A 261 -7.37 -17.16 3.69
C ALA A 261 -7.22 -18.49 2.92
N ALA A 262 -6.55 -18.48 1.76
CA ALA A 262 -6.29 -19.70 0.99
C ALA A 262 -5.43 -20.70 1.76
N CYS A 263 -4.38 -20.22 2.46
CA CYS A 263 -3.56 -21.06 3.33
C CYS A 263 -4.36 -21.65 4.50
N LEU A 264 -5.18 -20.86 5.18
CA LEU A 264 -6.04 -21.32 6.29
C LEU A 264 -7.04 -22.38 5.85
N ASN A 265 -7.53 -22.30 4.61
CA ASN A 265 -8.44 -23.31 4.03
C ASN A 265 -7.70 -24.53 3.45
N GLY A 266 -6.36 -24.59 3.53
CA GLY A 266 -5.55 -25.69 2.98
C GLY A 266 -5.52 -25.75 1.45
N LEU A 267 -5.82 -24.64 0.79
CA LEU A 267 -5.92 -24.54 -0.67
C LEU A 267 -4.59 -24.20 -1.34
N CYS A 268 -3.66 -23.59 -0.59
CA CYS A 268 -2.32 -23.24 -1.07
C CYS A 268 -1.29 -23.29 0.06
N GLY A 269 0.00 -23.13 -0.29
CA GLY A 269 1.09 -22.93 0.66
C GLY A 269 1.12 -21.50 1.23
N ARG A 270 2.15 -21.23 2.03
CA ARG A 270 2.38 -19.91 2.64
C ARG A 270 3.02 -18.88 1.69
N SER A 271 3.44 -19.29 0.52
CA SER A 271 4.03 -18.40 -0.49
C SER A 271 3.30 -18.62 -1.81
N VAL A 272 2.63 -17.57 -2.29
CA VAL A 272 1.78 -17.63 -3.49
C VAL A 272 1.90 -16.36 -4.32
N ALA A 273 1.73 -16.51 -5.63
CA ALA A 273 1.48 -15.41 -6.54
C ALA A 273 -0.02 -15.10 -6.58
N VAL A 274 -0.39 -13.85 -6.36
CA VAL A 274 -1.77 -13.37 -6.46
C VAL A 274 -1.87 -12.45 -7.68
N THR A 275 -2.61 -12.88 -8.68
CA THR A 275 -2.85 -12.10 -9.91
C THR A 275 -4.16 -11.32 -9.77
N LEU A 276 -4.06 -10.01 -9.92
CA LEU A 276 -5.16 -9.04 -9.97
C LEU A 276 -5.24 -8.43 -11.38
N PRO A 277 -6.32 -7.72 -11.74
CA PRO A 277 -6.40 -7.04 -13.04
C PRO A 277 -5.23 -6.09 -13.33
N GLY A 278 -4.67 -5.44 -12.30
CA GLY A 278 -3.56 -4.50 -12.44
C GLY A 278 -2.16 -5.14 -12.41
N GLY A 279 -2.03 -6.41 -12.05
CA GLY A 279 -0.72 -7.09 -12.00
C GLY A 279 -0.64 -8.22 -10.98
N THR A 280 0.55 -8.82 -10.88
CA THR A 280 0.80 -9.95 -9.97
C THR A 280 1.64 -9.50 -8.79
N LEU A 281 1.22 -9.88 -7.59
CA LEU A 281 1.91 -9.68 -6.32
C LEU A 281 2.36 -11.04 -5.76
N GLN A 282 3.58 -11.10 -5.22
CA GLN A 282 4.06 -12.26 -4.47
C GLN A 282 3.76 -12.04 -3.00
N ILE A 283 3.03 -12.97 -2.40
CA ILE A 283 2.65 -12.91 -0.98
C ILE A 283 3.28 -14.09 -0.25
N GLU A 284 3.92 -13.80 0.87
CA GLU A 284 4.50 -14.80 1.77
C GLU A 284 3.97 -14.58 3.19
N TRP A 285 3.32 -15.58 3.75
CA TRP A 285 2.97 -15.61 5.18
C TRP A 285 4.03 -16.40 5.94
N SER A 286 4.97 -15.70 6.54
CA SER A 286 6.15 -16.24 7.20
C SER A 286 5.78 -17.12 8.41
N GLU A 287 6.45 -18.27 8.54
CA GLU A 287 6.34 -19.12 9.72
C GLU A 287 7.23 -18.65 10.87
N GLU A 288 8.28 -17.89 10.55
CA GLU A 288 9.30 -17.47 11.51
C GLU A 288 8.75 -16.41 12.47
N ASP A 289 8.05 -15.41 11.94
CA ASP A 289 7.55 -14.25 12.70
C ASP A 289 6.03 -14.05 12.60
N GLY A 290 5.36 -14.82 11.74
CA GLY A 290 3.92 -14.73 11.53
C GLY A 290 3.49 -13.52 10.68
N HIS A 291 4.43 -12.73 10.16
CA HIS A 291 4.13 -11.58 9.31
C HIS A 291 3.78 -11.99 7.88
N VAL A 292 3.01 -11.16 7.23
CA VAL A 292 2.72 -11.26 5.80
C VAL A 292 3.63 -10.28 5.07
N TYR A 293 4.36 -10.79 4.10
CA TYR A 293 5.24 -10.00 3.23
C TYR A 293 4.63 -9.90 1.84
N LEU A 294 4.53 -8.69 1.34
CA LEU A 294 4.07 -8.40 -0.01
C LEU A 294 5.26 -7.95 -0.85
N THR A 295 5.52 -8.62 -1.97
CA THR A 295 6.51 -8.20 -2.97
C THR A 295 5.82 -7.90 -4.28
N GLY A 296 6.10 -6.73 -4.85
CA GLY A 296 5.50 -6.32 -6.11
C GLY A 296 6.31 -5.27 -6.86
N PRO A 297 5.90 -4.97 -8.10
CA PRO A 297 6.54 -3.95 -8.93
C PRO A 297 6.20 -2.54 -8.44
N ALA A 298 6.99 -1.60 -8.94
CA ALA A 298 6.72 -0.16 -8.93
C ALA A 298 7.31 0.43 -10.20
N THR A 299 6.57 1.29 -10.88
CA THR A 299 6.92 1.78 -12.21
C THR A 299 6.87 3.31 -12.28
N PHE A 300 7.91 3.94 -12.80
CA PHE A 300 7.87 5.33 -13.22
C PHE A 300 7.06 5.44 -14.52
N VAL A 301 6.08 6.34 -14.56
CA VAL A 301 5.27 6.57 -15.76
C VAL A 301 5.80 7.79 -16.52
N TYR A 302 5.86 8.93 -15.84
CA TYR A 302 6.46 10.16 -16.39
C TYR A 302 6.79 11.17 -15.29
N ASP A 303 7.69 12.11 -15.61
CA ASP A 303 7.95 13.31 -14.82
C ASP A 303 7.21 14.51 -15.45
N GLY A 304 6.74 15.43 -14.61
CA GLY A 304 6.03 16.62 -15.04
C GLY A 304 6.31 17.83 -14.16
N VAL A 305 5.82 18.97 -14.65
CA VAL A 305 5.84 20.24 -13.93
C VAL A 305 4.41 20.76 -13.84
N TRP A 306 3.92 20.93 -12.61
CA TRP A 306 2.62 21.55 -12.35
C TRP A 306 2.77 23.07 -12.34
N LEU A 307 2.09 23.75 -13.26
CA LEU A 307 2.15 25.20 -13.38
C LEU A 307 1.22 25.84 -12.35
N GLN A 308 1.76 26.68 -11.47
CA GLN A 308 1.05 27.24 -10.32
C GLN A 308 -0.07 28.23 -10.69
N ASP A 309 -0.07 28.80 -11.88
CA ASP A 309 -1.06 29.80 -12.31
C ASP A 309 -2.50 29.27 -12.35
N ASP A 310 -2.70 27.93 -12.33
CA ASP A 310 -4.02 27.29 -12.31
C ASP A 310 -4.58 27.05 -10.89
N LEU A 311 -3.86 27.44 -9.84
CA LEU A 311 -4.33 27.30 -8.45
C LEU A 311 -5.38 28.35 -8.06
N GLN A 312 -5.62 29.38 -8.88
CA GLN A 312 -6.53 30.51 -8.57
C GLN A 312 -7.85 30.53 -9.34
N LYS A 313 -8.18 29.47 -10.08
CA LYS A 313 -9.47 29.41 -10.80
C LYS A 313 -10.39 28.32 -10.29
#